data_d578d74eec93c771f80e3f01a33d212c
#
_entry.id   d578d74eec93c771f80e3f01a33d212c
#
_cell.length_a   1.000
_cell.length_b   1.000
_cell.length_c   1.000
_cell.angle_alpha   90.00
_cell.angle_beta   90.00
_cell.angle_gamma   90.00
#
_symmetry.space_group_name_H-M   'P 1'
#
loop_
_entity.id
_entity.type
_entity.pdbx_description
1 polymer ?
#
loop_
_entity_poly.entity_id
_entity_poly.type
_entity_poly.pdbx_seq_one_letter_code
_entity_poly.pdbx_strand_id
1 'polypeptide(L)'
;TFKENVFTSLFPRRKEVPKTLIFAKTDSHADDIIQIVRDEFGEGNEFCKKITYSAENPENTLNDFRNQYYPRIAVTVDMIATGTDVKPIECLVFMRDVRSKNYFEQMKGRGTRTLSKDDLQKVSPSASENKDHFVIVDAVGVTKSKKSETRTLERKPSVSMKELMMNVALGDKSEDTLTS
;
A
#
# COMPACT_ATOMS: atom_id res chain seq x y z
N THR A 1 6.37 -2.92 -21.30
CA THR A 1 6.62 -2.26 -19.99
C THR A 1 5.36 -1.60 -19.44
N PHE A 2 5.39 -1.09 -18.19
CA PHE A 2 4.26 -0.34 -17.62
C PHE A 2 3.95 0.91 -18.45
N LYS A 3 4.98 1.67 -18.85
CA LYS A 3 4.85 2.87 -19.68
C LYS A 3 4.13 2.60 -21.00
N GLU A 4 4.48 1.54 -21.70
CA GLU A 4 3.84 1.17 -22.98
C GLU A 4 2.36 0.84 -22.80
N ASN A 5 2.02 0.15 -21.69
CA ASN A 5 0.68 -0.34 -21.46
C ASN A 5 -0.25 0.67 -20.78
N VAL A 6 0.31 1.68 -20.08
CA VAL A 6 -0.51 2.61 -19.29
C VAL A 6 -1.52 3.37 -20.16
N PHE A 7 -1.11 3.83 -21.35
CA PHE A 7 -1.97 4.61 -22.26
C PHE A 7 -2.62 3.79 -23.36
N THR A 8 -2.16 2.57 -23.62
CA THR A 8 -2.68 1.72 -24.70
C THR A 8 -3.72 0.72 -24.19
N SER A 9 -3.52 0.16 -23.02
CA SER A 9 -4.29 -0.95 -22.49
C SER A 9 -4.97 -0.63 -21.16
N LEU A 10 -4.22 -0.06 -20.19
CA LEU A 10 -4.73 0.14 -18.84
C LEU A 10 -5.65 1.37 -18.74
N PHE A 11 -5.24 2.48 -19.34
CA PHE A 11 -5.96 3.75 -19.31
C PHE A 11 -5.95 4.45 -20.68
N PRO A 12 -6.58 3.88 -21.71
CA PRO A 12 -6.44 4.33 -23.11
C PRO A 12 -6.97 5.73 -23.39
N ARG A 13 -7.76 6.31 -22.48
CA ARG A 13 -8.32 7.67 -22.62
C ARG A 13 -7.57 8.72 -21.81
N ARG A 14 -6.49 8.33 -21.11
CA ARG A 14 -5.70 9.25 -20.29
C ARG A 14 -4.56 9.88 -21.08
N LYS A 15 -4.27 11.14 -20.79
CA LYS A 15 -3.12 11.87 -21.33
C LYS A 15 -1.96 11.92 -20.33
N GLU A 16 -2.27 11.93 -19.04
CA GLU A 16 -1.31 11.82 -17.96
C GLU A 16 -1.34 10.42 -17.32
N VAL A 17 -0.24 10.02 -16.72
CA VAL A 17 -0.18 8.79 -15.93
C VAL A 17 -1.17 8.90 -14.76
N PRO A 18 -2.10 7.95 -14.59
CA PRO A 18 -3.03 7.95 -13.45
C PRO A 18 -2.29 7.91 -12.13
N LYS A 19 -2.91 8.39 -11.05
CA LYS A 19 -2.32 8.30 -9.71
C LYS A 19 -2.00 6.85 -9.38
N THR A 20 -0.71 6.53 -9.32
CA THR A 20 -0.20 5.17 -9.19
C THR A 20 0.57 5.01 -7.88
N LEU A 21 0.24 3.97 -7.11
CA LEU A 21 1.00 3.59 -5.92
C LEU A 21 1.77 2.30 -6.19
N ILE A 22 3.09 2.33 -6.02
CA ILE A 22 4.00 1.19 -6.20
C ILE A 22 4.45 0.68 -4.85
N PHE A 23 4.33 -0.62 -4.63
CA PHE A 23 4.80 -1.30 -3.43
C PHE A 23 6.17 -1.94 -3.68
N ALA A 24 7.20 -1.37 -3.09
CA ALA A 24 8.58 -1.84 -3.14
C ALA A 24 8.89 -2.83 -1.99
N LYS A 25 9.97 -3.59 -2.12
CA LYS A 25 10.39 -4.58 -1.12
C LYS A 25 11.15 -3.92 0.04
N THR A 26 12.05 -3.01 -0.27
CA THR A 26 12.94 -2.30 0.67
C THR A 26 13.05 -0.82 0.26
N ASP A 27 13.61 -0.01 1.13
CA ASP A 27 13.84 1.42 0.88
C ASP A 27 14.80 1.64 -0.30
N SER A 28 15.89 0.86 -0.38
CA SER A 28 16.79 0.88 -1.53
C SER A 28 16.10 0.49 -2.83
N HIS A 29 15.26 -0.54 -2.81
CA HIS A 29 14.47 -0.94 -3.98
C HIS A 29 13.48 0.17 -4.39
N ALA A 30 12.94 0.93 -3.42
CA ALA A 30 12.10 2.07 -3.74
C ALA A 30 12.88 3.18 -4.45
N ASP A 31 14.11 3.45 -4.05
CA ASP A 31 14.99 4.43 -4.71
C ASP A 31 15.34 4.00 -6.14
N ASP A 32 15.67 2.74 -6.35
CA ASP A 32 15.91 2.17 -7.69
C ASP A 32 14.68 2.30 -8.60
N ILE A 33 13.50 1.97 -8.09
CA ILE A 33 12.23 2.11 -8.83
C ILE A 33 12.00 3.57 -9.23
N ILE A 34 12.20 4.51 -8.31
CA ILE A 34 12.00 5.94 -8.56
C ILE A 34 12.91 6.43 -9.69
N GLN A 35 14.18 6.05 -9.65
CA GLN A 35 15.14 6.43 -10.69
C GLN A 35 14.72 5.86 -12.04
N ILE A 36 14.44 4.56 -12.11
CA ILE A 36 14.01 3.89 -13.35
C ILE A 36 12.73 4.53 -13.90
N VAL A 37 11.75 4.83 -13.03
CA VAL A 37 10.48 5.43 -13.45
C VAL A 37 10.70 6.83 -14.03
N ARG A 38 11.52 7.65 -13.39
CA ARG A 38 11.85 9.00 -13.88
C ARG A 38 12.55 8.94 -15.25
N ASP A 39 13.53 8.07 -15.37
CA ASP A 39 14.28 7.89 -16.61
C ASP A 39 13.38 7.36 -17.75
N GLU A 40 12.57 6.35 -17.47
CA GLU A 40 11.65 5.77 -18.44
C GLU A 40 10.59 6.75 -18.94
N PHE A 41 10.02 7.55 -18.06
CA PHE A 41 9.02 8.54 -18.44
C PHE A 41 9.63 9.85 -18.96
N GLY A 42 10.92 10.09 -18.73
CA GLY A 42 11.60 11.34 -19.08
C GLY A 42 11.13 12.52 -18.23
N GLU A 43 10.77 12.26 -16.98
CA GLU A 43 10.15 13.20 -16.06
C GLU A 43 11.08 13.54 -14.89
N GLY A 44 10.87 14.73 -14.32
CA GLY A 44 11.68 15.22 -13.19
C GLY A 44 11.32 14.62 -11.83
N ASN A 45 11.97 15.17 -10.80
CA ASN A 45 11.86 14.69 -9.43
C ASN A 45 10.43 14.75 -8.84
N GLU A 46 9.62 15.66 -9.33
CA GLU A 46 8.24 15.84 -8.86
C GLU A 46 7.30 14.73 -9.34
N PHE A 47 7.64 14.06 -10.43
CA PHE A 47 6.78 13.06 -11.06
C PHE A 47 6.62 11.79 -10.23
N CYS A 48 7.73 11.28 -9.67
CA CYS A 48 7.75 10.07 -8.86
C CYS A 48 8.47 10.33 -7.55
N LYS A 49 7.78 10.11 -6.41
CA LYS A 49 8.32 10.37 -5.07
C LYS A 49 8.20 9.17 -4.15
N LYS A 50 9.11 9.09 -3.19
CA LYS A 50 9.08 8.10 -2.10
C LYS A 50 8.15 8.57 -0.97
N ILE A 51 7.31 7.65 -0.49
CA ILE A 51 6.50 7.86 0.71
C ILE A 51 6.79 6.71 1.67
N THR A 52 7.82 6.88 2.48
CA THR A 52 8.25 5.94 3.53
C THR A 52 8.57 6.73 4.80
N TYR A 53 8.66 6.05 5.94
CA TYR A 53 9.02 6.71 7.20
C TYR A 53 10.42 7.34 7.18
N SER A 54 11.32 6.84 6.31
CA SER A 54 12.67 7.37 6.13
C SER A 54 12.75 8.55 5.15
N ALA A 55 11.66 8.90 4.46
CA ALA A 55 11.61 10.04 3.56
C ALA A 55 11.66 11.37 4.33
N GLU A 56 12.21 12.41 3.72
CA GLU A 56 12.43 13.71 4.36
C GLU A 56 11.14 14.37 4.86
N ASN A 57 10.05 14.29 4.09
CA ASN A 57 8.74 14.87 4.44
C ASN A 57 7.59 13.97 3.93
N PRO A 58 7.38 12.78 4.53
CA PRO A 58 6.42 11.81 4.00
C PRO A 58 4.97 12.30 4.04
N GLU A 59 4.58 13.06 5.05
CA GLU A 59 3.22 13.60 5.20
C GLU A 59 2.90 14.66 4.14
N ASN A 60 3.85 15.57 3.87
CA ASN A 60 3.68 16.58 2.82
C ASN A 60 3.61 15.93 1.44
N THR A 61 4.50 14.98 1.16
CA THR A 61 4.50 14.23 -0.10
C THR A 61 3.20 13.46 -0.30
N LEU A 62 2.67 12.88 0.77
CA LEU A 62 1.39 12.18 0.76
C LEU A 62 0.21 13.14 0.52
N ASN A 63 0.24 14.32 1.14
CA ASN A 63 -0.77 15.36 0.93
C ASN A 63 -0.74 15.86 -0.52
N ASP A 64 0.44 16.08 -1.09
CA ASP A 64 0.60 16.45 -2.50
C ASP A 64 0.10 15.33 -3.41
N PHE A 65 0.44 14.07 -3.12
CA PHE A 65 -0.03 12.93 -3.88
C PHE A 65 -1.56 12.81 -3.90
N ARG A 66 -2.20 13.22 -2.82
CA ARG A 66 -3.66 13.23 -2.69
C ARG A 66 -4.34 14.38 -3.43
N ASN A 67 -3.77 15.59 -3.36
CA ASN A 67 -4.48 16.82 -3.67
C ASN A 67 -3.90 17.60 -4.86
N GLN A 68 -2.68 17.29 -5.29
CA GLN A 68 -1.99 17.99 -6.36
C GLN A 68 -1.86 17.15 -7.62
N TYR A 69 -1.54 17.78 -8.73
CA TYR A 69 -1.24 17.07 -9.98
C TYR A 69 -0.02 16.16 -9.81
N TYR A 70 1.08 16.67 -9.26
CA TYR A 70 2.28 15.91 -8.89
C TYR A 70 2.28 15.56 -7.39
N PRO A 71 2.92 14.45 -7.00
CA PRO A 71 3.49 13.41 -7.86
C PRO A 71 2.41 12.55 -8.55
N ARG A 72 2.73 12.04 -9.73
CA ARG A 72 1.87 11.08 -10.43
C ARG A 72 2.00 9.68 -9.87
N ILE A 73 3.25 9.32 -9.48
CA ILE A 73 3.60 8.00 -8.95
C ILE A 73 4.17 8.18 -7.55
N ALA A 74 3.68 7.38 -6.62
CA ALA A 74 4.24 7.25 -5.28
C ALA A 74 4.81 5.84 -5.08
N VAL A 75 5.99 5.75 -4.47
CA VAL A 75 6.62 4.46 -4.13
C VAL A 75 6.70 4.33 -2.61
N THR A 76 6.22 3.21 -2.09
CA THR A 76 6.23 2.91 -0.66
C THR A 76 6.75 1.50 -0.39
N VAL A 77 7.31 1.28 0.78
CA VAL A 77 7.77 -0.05 1.24
C VAL A 77 6.71 -0.70 2.12
N ASP A 78 6.17 0.07 3.03
CA ASP A 78 5.15 -0.37 3.97
C ASP A 78 3.81 0.30 3.68
N MET A 79 2.80 -0.10 4.42
CA MET A 79 1.54 0.62 4.35
C MET A 79 1.78 2.07 4.75
N ILE A 80 1.43 2.98 3.85
CA ILE A 80 1.27 4.38 4.22
C ILE A 80 0.42 4.40 5.49
N ALA A 81 0.89 5.12 6.51
CA ALA A 81 0.35 5.09 7.86
C ALA A 81 -1.19 5.00 7.91
N THR A 82 -1.68 4.26 8.88
CA THR A 82 -3.11 4.11 9.16
C THR A 82 -3.77 5.50 9.26
N GLY A 83 -4.85 5.71 8.52
CA GLY A 83 -5.58 6.99 8.50
C GLY A 83 -5.39 7.85 7.25
N THR A 84 -4.48 7.50 6.36
CA THR A 84 -4.27 8.23 5.10
C THR A 84 -5.15 7.67 3.99
N ASP A 85 -6.29 8.30 3.76
CA ASP A 85 -7.17 7.99 2.65
C ASP A 85 -6.73 8.79 1.41
N VAL A 86 -6.20 8.10 0.40
CA VAL A 86 -5.81 8.69 -0.89
C VAL A 86 -6.79 8.23 -1.95
N LYS A 87 -7.91 8.92 -2.05
CA LYS A 87 -9.02 8.57 -2.95
C LYS A 87 -8.64 8.50 -4.44
N PRO A 88 -7.77 9.38 -4.99
CA PRO A 88 -7.49 9.39 -6.42
C PRO A 88 -6.55 8.28 -6.92
N ILE A 89 -6.13 7.32 -6.08
CA ILE A 89 -5.31 6.20 -6.55
C ILE A 89 -6.11 5.32 -7.53
N GLU A 90 -5.64 5.25 -8.78
CA GLU A 90 -6.27 4.50 -9.86
C GLU A 90 -5.50 3.22 -10.23
N CYS A 91 -4.20 3.16 -9.87
CA CYS A 91 -3.35 2.02 -10.17
C CYS A 91 -2.52 1.61 -8.96
N LEU A 92 -2.47 0.31 -8.69
CA LEU A 92 -1.58 -0.30 -7.69
C LEU A 92 -0.59 -1.21 -8.41
N VAL A 93 0.71 -1.01 -8.20
CA VAL A 93 1.76 -1.83 -8.78
C VAL A 93 2.47 -2.60 -7.67
N PHE A 94 2.46 -3.91 -7.76
CA PHE A 94 3.14 -4.78 -6.81
C PHE A 94 4.51 -5.22 -7.35
N MET A 95 5.58 -4.71 -6.76
CA MET A 95 6.97 -5.10 -7.02
C MET A 95 7.60 -5.85 -5.83
N ARG A 96 6.74 -6.37 -4.95
CA ARG A 96 7.11 -7.26 -3.83
C ARG A 96 6.11 -8.39 -3.68
N ASP A 97 6.58 -9.56 -3.24
CA ASP A 97 5.68 -10.62 -2.79
C ASP A 97 5.08 -10.27 -1.41
N VAL A 98 3.81 -10.64 -1.22
CA VAL A 98 3.07 -10.44 0.02
C VAL A 98 2.39 -11.75 0.38
N ARG A 99 2.89 -12.42 1.41
CA ARG A 99 2.38 -13.73 1.85
C ARG A 99 1.16 -13.63 2.75
N SER A 100 1.07 -12.61 3.59
CA SER A 100 -0.08 -12.39 4.47
C SER A 100 -1.31 -11.95 3.68
N LYS A 101 -2.42 -12.69 3.80
CA LYS A 101 -3.71 -12.37 3.18
C LYS A 101 -4.23 -11.01 3.67
N ASN A 102 -4.23 -10.80 4.99
CA ASN A 102 -4.73 -9.56 5.57
C ASN A 102 -3.93 -8.34 5.10
N TYR A 103 -2.61 -8.46 5.05
CA TYR A 103 -1.75 -7.38 4.58
C TYR A 103 -1.98 -7.09 3.09
N PHE A 104 -2.12 -8.11 2.26
CA PHE A 104 -2.43 -7.97 0.84
C PHE A 104 -3.79 -7.28 0.61
N GLU A 105 -4.83 -7.68 1.37
CA GLU A 105 -6.15 -7.04 1.31
C GLU A 105 -6.10 -5.56 1.74
N GLN A 106 -5.33 -5.23 2.76
CA GLN A 106 -5.11 -3.84 3.18
C GLN A 106 -4.40 -3.01 2.09
N MET A 107 -3.40 -3.58 1.41
CA MET A 107 -2.73 -2.92 0.28
C MET A 107 -3.70 -2.68 -0.88
N LYS A 108 -4.50 -3.68 -1.26
CA LYS A 108 -5.56 -3.54 -2.29
C LYS A 108 -6.59 -2.47 -1.89
N GLY A 109 -6.95 -2.43 -0.62
CA GLY A 109 -7.89 -1.46 -0.06
C GLY A 109 -7.51 0.00 -0.31
N ARG A 110 -6.25 0.29 -0.62
CA ARG A 110 -5.80 1.64 -0.99
C ARG A 110 -6.37 2.14 -2.31
N GLY A 111 -6.70 1.24 -3.23
CA GLY A 111 -7.31 1.58 -4.53
C GLY A 111 -8.83 1.60 -4.53
N THR A 112 -9.49 1.05 -3.52
CA THR A 112 -10.94 0.77 -3.56
C THR A 112 -11.84 2.00 -3.41
N ARG A 113 -11.29 3.16 -3.04
CA ARG A 113 -12.08 4.38 -2.85
C ARG A 113 -12.62 4.91 -4.18
N THR A 114 -13.90 5.19 -4.20
CA THR A 114 -14.55 5.85 -5.34
C THR A 114 -14.35 7.35 -5.30
N LEU A 115 -14.38 7.99 -6.46
CA LEU A 115 -14.26 9.44 -6.60
C LEU A 115 -15.08 9.90 -7.79
N SER A 116 -15.78 11.03 -7.66
CA SER A 116 -16.49 11.64 -8.78
C SER A 116 -15.51 12.10 -9.85
N LYS A 117 -15.98 12.19 -11.10
CA LYS A 117 -15.20 12.73 -12.21
C LYS A 117 -14.63 14.11 -11.88
N ASP A 118 -15.48 15.01 -11.37
CA ASP A 118 -15.10 16.40 -11.10
C ASP A 118 -14.01 16.48 -10.02
N ASP A 119 -14.09 15.66 -8.98
CA ASP A 119 -13.07 15.60 -7.96
C ASP A 119 -11.78 14.93 -8.47
N LEU A 120 -11.90 13.92 -9.32
CA LEU A 120 -10.76 13.28 -9.94
C LEU A 120 -10.01 14.21 -10.89
N GLN A 121 -10.74 15.04 -11.64
CA GLN A 121 -10.17 16.03 -12.55
C GLN A 121 -9.34 17.11 -11.86
N LYS A 122 -9.54 17.36 -10.56
CA LYS A 122 -8.69 18.28 -9.78
C LYS A 122 -7.23 17.83 -9.75
N VAL A 123 -6.98 16.52 -9.78
CA VAL A 123 -5.64 15.93 -9.75
C VAL A 123 -5.26 15.18 -11.03
N SER A 124 -6.23 14.83 -11.85
CA SER A 124 -6.06 14.09 -13.12
C SER A 124 -6.98 14.71 -14.19
N PRO A 125 -6.56 15.82 -14.82
CA PRO A 125 -7.43 16.63 -15.71
C PRO A 125 -8.02 15.87 -16.91
N SER A 126 -7.35 14.84 -17.43
CA SER A 126 -7.86 14.04 -18.55
C SER A 126 -8.84 12.94 -18.12
N ALA A 127 -9.25 12.91 -16.86
CA ALA A 127 -10.27 11.97 -16.40
C ALA A 127 -11.61 12.22 -17.10
N SER A 128 -12.13 11.22 -17.78
CA SER A 128 -13.40 11.31 -18.53
C SER A 128 -14.58 10.73 -17.77
N GLU A 129 -14.33 9.94 -16.76
CA GLU A 129 -15.32 9.13 -16.01
C GLU A 129 -15.06 9.21 -14.51
N ASN A 130 -16.03 8.78 -13.71
CA ASN A 130 -15.84 8.60 -12.27
C ASN A 130 -14.83 7.49 -12.02
N LYS A 131 -14.10 7.58 -10.91
CA LYS A 131 -13.29 6.48 -10.44
C LYS A 131 -14.17 5.51 -9.64
N ASP A 132 -14.58 4.43 -10.24
CA ASP A 132 -15.37 3.35 -9.66
C ASP A 132 -14.57 2.05 -9.50
N HIS A 133 -13.40 1.98 -10.10
CA HIS A 133 -12.48 0.84 -10.05
C HIS A 133 -11.02 1.28 -9.97
N PHE A 134 -10.15 0.33 -9.82
CA PHE A 134 -8.69 0.52 -9.89
C PHE A 134 -8.04 -0.68 -10.59
N VAL A 135 -6.85 -0.45 -11.12
CA VAL A 135 -6.07 -1.47 -11.82
C VAL A 135 -4.97 -2.00 -10.90
N ILE A 136 -4.77 -3.31 -10.92
CA ILE A 136 -3.61 -3.95 -10.27
C ILE A 136 -2.64 -4.40 -11.34
N VAL A 137 -1.40 -3.94 -11.24
CA VAL A 137 -0.26 -4.42 -12.02
C VAL A 137 0.60 -5.30 -11.12
N ASP A 138 0.66 -6.57 -11.43
CA ASP A 138 1.38 -7.57 -10.66
C ASP A 138 2.68 -7.95 -11.37
N ALA A 139 3.79 -7.37 -10.93
CA ALA A 139 5.11 -7.61 -11.53
C ALA A 139 5.80 -8.88 -11.00
N VAL A 140 5.31 -9.47 -9.90
CA VAL A 140 6.01 -10.58 -9.19
C VAL A 140 5.14 -11.81 -8.97
N GLY A 141 3.89 -11.83 -9.47
CA GLY A 141 2.96 -12.94 -9.29
C GLY A 141 2.27 -12.96 -7.92
N VAL A 142 2.25 -11.82 -7.21
CA VAL A 142 1.65 -11.71 -5.87
C VAL A 142 0.16 -12.09 -5.84
N THR A 143 -0.57 -11.81 -6.90
CA THR A 143 -2.01 -12.14 -6.99
C THR A 143 -2.26 -13.65 -7.09
N LYS A 144 -1.30 -14.40 -7.60
CA LYS A 144 -1.36 -15.86 -7.79
C LYS A 144 -0.69 -16.65 -6.66
N SER A 145 0.12 -16.00 -5.83
CA SER A 145 0.85 -16.66 -4.73
C SER A 145 -0.14 -17.11 -3.64
N LYS A 146 0.11 -18.29 -3.05
CA LYS A 146 -0.66 -18.78 -1.91
C LYS A 146 -0.51 -17.80 -0.74
N LYS A 147 -1.63 -17.32 -0.22
CA LYS A 147 -1.66 -16.43 0.96
C LYS A 147 -1.82 -17.26 2.22
N SER A 148 -0.98 -17.01 3.21
CA SER A 148 -1.18 -17.53 4.55
C SER A 148 -2.31 -16.75 5.23
N GLU A 149 -3.32 -17.46 5.71
CA GLU A 149 -4.23 -16.89 6.68
C GLU A 149 -3.45 -16.79 7.99
N THR A 150 -3.25 -15.59 8.47
CA THR A 150 -2.85 -15.40 9.86
C THR A 150 -4.02 -15.90 10.68
N ARG A 151 -3.92 -17.12 11.24
CA ARG A 151 -4.82 -17.49 12.34
C ARG A 151 -4.66 -16.36 13.34
N THR A 152 -5.74 -15.67 13.66
CA THR A 152 -5.81 -14.93 14.89
C THR A 152 -5.28 -15.89 15.94
N LEU A 153 -4.15 -15.57 16.56
CA LEU A 153 -3.78 -16.21 17.81
C LEU A 153 -5.06 -16.07 18.63
N GLU A 154 -5.77 -17.20 18.82
CA GLU A 154 -6.77 -17.26 19.85
C GLU A 154 -6.04 -16.75 21.08
N ARG A 155 -6.40 -15.55 21.54
CA ARG A 155 -5.94 -15.07 22.81
C ARG A 155 -6.40 -16.15 23.79
N LYS A 156 -5.48 -17.02 24.22
CA LYS A 156 -5.71 -17.81 25.43
C LYS A 156 -6.22 -16.79 26.44
N PRO A 157 -7.36 -17.04 27.10
CA PRO A 157 -7.85 -16.10 28.10
C PRO A 157 -6.69 -15.73 29.00
N SER A 158 -6.31 -14.46 29.05
CA SER A 158 -5.19 -14.03 29.89
C SER A 158 -5.60 -14.29 31.32
N VAL A 159 -5.03 -15.30 31.92
CA VAL A 159 -5.18 -15.56 33.35
C VAL A 159 -4.68 -14.30 34.07
N SER A 160 -5.48 -13.70 34.92
CA SER A 160 -5.05 -12.50 35.63
C SER A 160 -3.85 -12.83 36.52
N MET A 161 -2.91 -11.89 36.68
CA MET A 161 -1.74 -12.07 37.54
C MET A 161 -2.13 -12.60 38.94
N LYS A 162 -3.29 -12.18 39.43
CA LYS A 162 -3.86 -12.62 40.72
C LYS A 162 -4.23 -14.10 40.70
N GLU A 163 -4.84 -14.59 39.64
CA GLU A 163 -5.18 -16.01 39.48
C GLU A 163 -3.93 -16.86 39.29
N LEU A 164 -2.93 -16.38 38.54
CA LEU A 164 -1.64 -17.03 38.37
C LEU A 164 -0.93 -17.19 39.72
N MET A 165 -0.84 -16.14 40.52
CA MET A 165 -0.24 -16.18 41.85
C MET A 165 -1.01 -17.09 42.80
N MET A 166 -2.31 -17.16 42.69
CA MET A 166 -3.16 -18.02 43.52
C MET A 166 -2.98 -19.50 43.15
N ASN A 167 -2.87 -19.82 41.86
CA ASN A 167 -2.62 -21.17 41.35
C ASN A 167 -1.23 -21.67 41.79
N VAL A 168 -0.21 -20.82 41.66
CA VAL A 168 1.16 -21.15 42.13
C VAL A 168 1.19 -21.35 43.65
N ALA A 169 0.48 -20.53 44.42
CA ALA A 169 0.37 -20.63 45.89
C ALA A 169 -0.38 -21.91 46.31
N LEU A 170 -1.29 -22.42 45.47
CA LEU A 170 -2.01 -23.69 45.69
C LEU A 170 -1.23 -24.94 45.21
N GLY A 171 -0.02 -24.73 44.69
CA GLY A 171 0.88 -25.83 44.27
C GLY A 171 0.61 -26.36 42.86
N ASP A 172 -0.14 -25.64 42.04
CA ASP A 172 -0.30 -26.01 40.64
C ASP A 172 1.00 -25.74 39.86
N LYS A 173 1.60 -26.82 39.36
CA LYS A 173 2.85 -26.83 38.57
C LYS A 173 2.59 -27.17 37.11
N SER A 174 1.37 -26.94 36.59
CA SER A 174 1.09 -27.19 35.19
C SER A 174 1.90 -26.24 34.30
N GLU A 175 2.25 -26.70 33.10
CA GLU A 175 3.05 -25.94 32.13
C GLU A 175 2.36 -24.63 31.74
N ASP A 176 1.02 -24.62 31.71
CA ASP A 176 0.20 -23.45 31.42
C ASP A 176 0.28 -22.38 32.50
N THR A 177 0.53 -22.75 33.77
CA THR A 177 0.67 -21.83 34.90
C THR A 177 2.09 -21.23 34.98
N LEU A 178 3.09 -21.93 34.47
CA LEU A 178 4.51 -21.54 34.55
C LEU A 178 4.97 -20.74 33.29
N THR A 179 4.24 -20.81 32.19
CA THR A 179 4.61 -20.19 30.90
C THR A 179 3.68 -19.08 30.44
N SER A 180 2.72 -18.65 31.26
CA SER A 180 1.75 -17.58 30.96
C SER A 180 2.25 -16.18 31.21
#